data_e71393d07470918e35a0ea6090fa87a8
#
_entry.id   e71393d07470918e35a0ea6090fa87a8
#
_cell.length_a   1.000
_cell.length_b   1.000
_cell.length_c   1.000
_cell.angle_alpha   90.00
_cell.angle_beta   90.00
_cell.angle_gamma   90.00
#
_symmetry.space_group_name_H-M   'P 1'
#
loop_
_entity.id
_entity.type
_entity.pdbx_description
1 polymer ?
#
loop_
_entity_poly.entity_id
_entity_poly.type
_entity_poly.pdbx_seq_one_letter_code
_entity_poly.pdbx_strand_id
1 'polypeptide(L)'
;MKRQRAESAGRAGETRAALWLQAKGWRILDRRRKTPAGEIDLVAKRGKLVAFIEVKWRAKAAALDTAIDEYRLSRVAAAVECVAHEYATEGEDIRLDVILLAPRSMPRHIENAWQP
;
A
#
# COMPACT_ATOMS: atom_id res chain seq x y z
N MET A 1 23.85 -5.42 6.26
CA MET A 1 23.32 -6.26 7.01
C MET A 1 21.87 -6.48 6.75
N LYS A 2 21.28 -7.51 7.31
CA LYS A 2 19.93 -7.97 6.92
C LYS A 2 18.88 -6.88 7.06
N ARG A 3 18.92 -6.09 8.13
CA ARG A 3 17.92 -5.04 8.37
C ARG A 3 17.98 -3.92 7.34
N GLN A 4 19.17 -3.47 6.98
CA GLN A 4 19.34 -2.43 5.98
C GLN A 4 18.87 -2.90 4.59
N ARG A 5 19.13 -4.17 4.24
CA ARG A 5 18.68 -4.73 2.98
C ARG A 5 17.15 -4.79 2.90
N ALA A 6 16.50 -5.19 4.00
CA ALA A 6 15.05 -5.24 4.06
C ALA A 6 14.43 -3.85 3.93
N GLU A 7 15.00 -2.86 4.61
CA GLU A 7 14.53 -1.47 4.53
C GLU A 7 14.73 -0.89 3.12
N SER A 8 15.90 -1.15 2.51
CA SER A 8 16.19 -0.69 1.15
C SER A 8 15.25 -1.34 0.13
N ALA A 9 14.99 -2.65 0.26
CA ALA A 9 14.06 -3.35 -0.61
C ALA A 9 12.64 -2.81 -0.45
N GLY A 10 12.21 -2.52 0.81
CA GLY A 10 10.92 -1.92 1.09
C GLY A 10 10.76 -0.55 0.45
N ARG A 11 11.78 0.30 0.57
CA ARG A 11 11.75 1.64 -0.05
C ARG A 11 11.72 1.56 -1.57
N ALA A 12 12.52 0.69 -2.16
CA ALA A 12 12.52 0.49 -3.59
C ALA A 12 11.17 -0.04 -4.09
N GLY A 13 10.56 -0.95 -3.32
CA GLY A 13 9.23 -1.46 -3.63
C GLY A 13 8.17 -0.38 -3.58
N GLU A 14 8.18 0.46 -2.54
CA GLU A 14 7.25 1.57 -2.43
C GLU A 14 7.42 2.56 -3.58
N THR A 15 8.65 2.88 -3.96
CA THR A 15 8.93 3.78 -5.07
C THR A 15 8.42 3.20 -6.38
N ARG A 16 8.66 1.91 -6.62
CA ARG A 16 8.18 1.22 -7.81
C ARG A 16 6.65 1.20 -7.88
N ALA A 17 6.01 0.90 -6.75
CA ALA A 17 4.56 0.91 -6.66
C ALA A 17 4.00 2.30 -6.93
N ALA A 18 4.61 3.35 -6.35
CA ALA A 18 4.18 4.73 -6.56
C ALA A 18 4.29 5.13 -8.03
N LEU A 19 5.40 4.81 -8.68
CA LEU A 19 5.58 5.11 -10.12
C LEU A 19 4.57 4.38 -10.98
N TRP A 20 4.30 3.12 -10.67
CA TRP A 20 3.32 2.32 -11.40
C TRP A 20 1.91 2.90 -11.26
N LEU A 21 1.55 3.34 -10.04
CA LEU A 21 0.26 3.99 -9.79
C LEU A 21 0.14 5.31 -10.54
N GLN A 22 1.20 6.13 -10.54
CA GLN A 22 1.21 7.40 -11.27
C GLN A 22 1.00 7.19 -12.76
N ALA A 23 1.62 6.16 -13.33
CA ALA A 23 1.43 5.81 -14.73
C ALA A 23 -0.03 5.42 -15.04
N LYS A 24 -0.79 4.98 -14.03
CA LYS A 24 -2.21 4.63 -14.17
C LYS A 24 -3.17 5.75 -13.76
N GLY A 25 -2.64 6.95 -13.56
CA GLY A 25 -3.46 8.12 -13.27
C GLY A 25 -3.71 8.39 -11.79
N TRP A 26 -3.03 7.69 -10.89
CA TRP A 26 -3.12 7.97 -9.46
C TRP A 26 -2.18 9.11 -9.07
N ARG A 27 -2.63 9.94 -8.15
CA ARG A 27 -1.79 10.96 -7.52
C ARG A 27 -1.37 10.45 -6.15
N ILE A 28 -0.07 10.44 -5.89
CA ILE A 28 0.45 10.01 -4.60
C ILE A 28 0.30 11.16 -3.61
N LEU A 29 -0.49 10.95 -2.55
CA LEU A 29 -0.73 11.97 -1.52
C LEU A 29 0.29 11.88 -0.40
N ASP A 30 0.72 10.69 -0.04
CA ASP A 30 1.67 10.49 1.06
C ASP A 30 2.37 9.15 0.93
N ARG A 31 3.50 9.04 1.61
CA ARG A 31 4.32 7.82 1.65
C ARG A 31 4.74 7.57 3.09
N ARG A 32 4.68 6.30 3.51
CA ARG A 32 5.17 5.88 4.83
C ARG A 32 4.53 6.68 5.96
N ARG A 33 3.22 6.81 5.92
CA ARG A 33 2.48 7.50 6.95
C ARG A 33 2.44 6.66 8.23
N LYS A 34 3.05 7.18 9.28
CA LYS A 34 3.06 6.54 10.59
C LYS A 34 1.85 6.95 11.40
N THR A 35 1.25 5.99 12.11
CA THR A 35 0.12 6.21 13.00
C THR A 35 0.34 5.43 14.30
N PRO A 36 -0.40 5.74 15.37
CA PRO A 36 -0.30 4.93 16.60
C PRO A 36 -0.63 3.45 16.38
N ALA A 37 -1.45 3.12 15.38
CA ALA A 37 -1.86 1.75 15.10
C ALA A 37 -0.92 1.01 14.12
N GLY A 38 -0.06 1.74 13.39
CA GLY A 38 0.85 1.15 12.42
C GLY A 38 1.21 2.13 11.32
N GLU A 39 1.85 1.64 10.26
CA GLU A 39 2.30 2.45 9.14
C GLU A 39 1.51 2.10 7.88
N ILE A 40 1.20 3.12 7.08
CA ILE A 40 0.57 2.99 5.77
C ILE A 40 1.64 3.28 4.73
N ASP A 41 1.89 2.34 3.82
CA ASP A 41 2.98 2.47 2.86
C ASP A 41 2.76 3.59 1.86
N LEU A 42 1.57 3.68 1.26
CA LEU A 42 1.22 4.72 0.31
C LEU A 42 -0.23 5.17 0.52
N VAL A 43 -0.45 6.46 0.27
CA VAL A 43 -1.80 7.02 0.15
C VAL A 43 -1.91 7.65 -1.23
N ALA A 44 -2.91 7.26 -2.00
CA ALA A 44 -3.07 7.72 -3.37
C ALA A 44 -4.51 8.11 -3.66
N LYS A 45 -4.71 9.03 -4.59
CA LYS A 45 -6.04 9.51 -4.98
C LYS A 45 -6.22 9.41 -6.48
N ARG A 46 -7.38 8.93 -6.89
CA ARG A 46 -7.82 8.96 -8.29
C ARG A 46 -9.30 9.26 -8.32
N GLY A 47 -9.68 10.42 -8.91
CA GLY A 47 -11.06 10.88 -8.92
C GLY A 47 -11.55 11.14 -7.49
N LYS A 48 -12.67 10.52 -7.13
CA LYS A 48 -13.27 10.65 -5.79
C LYS A 48 -12.96 9.46 -4.88
N LEU A 49 -11.82 8.82 -5.10
CA LEU A 49 -11.38 7.67 -4.34
C LEU A 49 -10.00 7.92 -3.76
N VAL A 50 -9.87 7.72 -2.44
CA VAL A 50 -8.57 7.69 -1.76
C VAL A 50 -8.27 6.25 -1.38
N ALA A 51 -7.17 5.72 -1.89
CA ALA A 51 -6.71 4.37 -1.60
C ALA A 51 -5.55 4.42 -0.62
N PHE A 52 -5.64 3.60 0.43
CA PHE A 52 -4.58 3.37 1.40
C PHE A 52 -3.96 2.03 1.05
N ILE A 53 -2.65 2.02 0.78
CA ILE A 53 -2.03 0.91 0.06
C ILE A 53 -0.91 0.29 0.88
N GLU A 54 -1.01 -1.02 1.07
CA GLU A 54 0.06 -1.85 1.61
C GLU A 54 0.86 -2.41 0.43
N VAL A 55 2.17 -2.20 0.46
CA VAL A 55 3.06 -2.70 -0.59
C VAL A 55 3.80 -3.93 -0.06
N LYS A 56 3.70 -5.05 -0.77
CA LYS A 56 4.37 -6.29 -0.43
C LYS A 56 5.35 -6.66 -1.53
N TRP A 57 6.60 -6.87 -1.14
CA TRP A 57 7.63 -7.33 -2.06
C TRP A 57 8.04 -8.75 -1.70
N ARG A 58 8.17 -9.60 -2.71
CA ARG A 58 8.66 -10.97 -2.55
C ARG A 58 9.74 -11.24 -3.58
N ALA A 59 10.76 -12.01 -3.18
CA ALA A 59 11.88 -12.34 -4.06
C ALA A 59 11.44 -13.25 -5.22
N LYS A 60 10.38 -14.03 -5.02
CA LYS A 60 9.85 -14.94 -6.04
C LYS A 60 8.39 -14.64 -6.28
N ALA A 61 7.97 -14.59 -7.54
CA ALA A 61 6.58 -14.33 -7.90
C ALA A 61 5.61 -15.35 -7.31
N ALA A 62 6.01 -16.62 -7.22
CA ALA A 62 5.19 -17.67 -6.62
C ALA A 62 4.82 -17.39 -5.16
N ALA A 63 5.65 -16.63 -4.43
CA ALA A 63 5.37 -16.28 -3.04
C ALA A 63 4.33 -15.17 -2.89
N LEU A 64 3.91 -14.52 -3.97
CA LEU A 64 2.91 -13.46 -3.92
C LEU A 64 1.55 -13.97 -3.48
N ASP A 65 1.20 -15.21 -3.82
CA ASP A 65 -0.09 -15.78 -3.47
C ASP A 65 -0.29 -15.93 -1.95
N THR A 66 0.81 -16.00 -1.20
CA THR A 66 0.78 -16.10 0.26
C THR A 66 1.20 -14.80 0.95
N ALA A 67 1.34 -13.70 0.20
CA ALA A 67 1.82 -12.43 0.74
C ALA A 67 0.73 -11.67 1.50
N ILE A 68 -0.54 -11.98 1.27
CA ILE A 68 -1.66 -11.32 1.94
C ILE A 68 -1.91 -12.00 3.27
N ASP A 69 -1.86 -11.20 4.34
CA ASP A 69 -2.06 -11.66 5.72
C ASP A 69 -3.19 -10.81 6.32
N GLU A 70 -4.29 -11.46 6.69
CA GLU A 70 -5.45 -10.76 7.24
C GLU A 70 -5.16 -10.04 8.55
N TYR A 71 -4.32 -10.63 9.40
CA TYR A 71 -3.93 -9.96 10.64
C TYR A 71 -3.19 -8.66 10.34
N ARG A 72 -2.26 -8.68 9.38
CA ARG A 72 -1.54 -7.47 8.99
C ARG A 72 -2.48 -6.45 8.34
N LEU A 73 -3.42 -6.90 7.51
CA LEU A 73 -4.40 -6.02 6.91
C LEU A 73 -5.31 -5.38 7.96
N SER A 74 -5.68 -6.11 9.01
CA SER A 74 -6.48 -5.53 10.10
C SER A 74 -5.74 -4.41 10.81
N ARG A 75 -4.42 -4.53 10.96
CA ARG A 75 -3.59 -3.49 11.54
C ARG A 75 -3.48 -2.27 10.61
N VAL A 76 -3.36 -2.50 9.32
CA VAL A 76 -3.35 -1.40 8.34
C VAL A 76 -4.71 -0.71 8.34
N ALA A 77 -5.80 -1.47 8.40
CA ALA A 77 -7.14 -0.91 8.49
C ALA A 77 -7.30 -0.01 9.73
N ALA A 78 -6.77 -0.44 10.88
CA ALA A 78 -6.77 0.39 12.08
C ALA A 78 -5.97 1.68 11.89
N ALA A 79 -4.82 1.59 11.22
CA ALA A 79 -4.03 2.79 10.88
C ALA A 79 -4.80 3.73 9.96
N VAL A 80 -5.52 3.18 8.97
CA VAL A 80 -6.37 3.99 8.07
C VAL A 80 -7.43 4.74 8.87
N GLU A 81 -8.09 4.08 9.83
CA GLU A 81 -9.09 4.74 10.67
C GLU A 81 -8.53 5.94 11.41
N CYS A 82 -7.25 5.89 11.81
CA CYS A 82 -6.61 7.00 12.51
C CYS A 82 -6.48 8.25 11.63
N VAL A 83 -6.28 8.10 10.33
CA VAL A 83 -5.82 9.21 9.47
C VAL A 83 -6.67 9.46 8.23
N ALA A 84 -7.67 8.61 7.94
CA ALA A 84 -8.46 8.73 6.72
C ALA A 84 -9.04 10.15 6.54
N HIS A 85 -9.50 10.77 7.62
CA HIS A 85 -10.07 12.11 7.58
C HIS A 85 -9.09 13.20 7.13
N GLU A 86 -7.80 12.94 7.23
CA GLU A 86 -6.78 13.90 6.79
C GLU A 86 -6.62 13.91 5.27
N TYR A 87 -7.00 12.83 4.59
CA TYR A 87 -6.82 12.66 3.15
C TYR A 87 -8.13 12.71 2.39
N ALA A 88 -9.19 12.13 2.95
CA ALA A 88 -10.53 12.14 2.35
C ALA A 88 -11.33 13.34 2.90
N THR A 89 -10.91 14.54 2.53
CA THR A 89 -11.44 15.79 3.09
C THR A 89 -12.68 16.30 2.39
N GLU A 90 -13.01 15.77 1.21
CA GLU A 90 -14.11 16.24 0.37
C GLU A 90 -15.18 15.18 0.14
N GLY A 91 -15.31 14.24 1.09
CA GLY A 91 -16.30 13.19 1.00
C GLY A 91 -15.93 12.05 0.05
N GLU A 92 -14.65 11.92 -0.29
CA GLU A 92 -14.20 10.84 -1.15
C GLU A 92 -14.42 9.48 -0.49
N ASP A 93 -14.64 8.46 -1.29
CA ASP A 93 -14.63 7.09 -0.82
C ASP A 93 -13.20 6.70 -0.39
N ILE A 94 -13.11 5.81 0.58
CA ILE A 94 -11.81 5.27 1.02
C ILE A 94 -11.77 3.78 0.77
N ARG A 95 -10.58 3.29 0.45
CA ARG A 95 -10.37 1.88 0.14
C ARG A 95 -8.99 1.44 0.60
N LEU A 96 -8.88 0.22 1.10
CA LEU A 96 -7.60 -0.37 1.46
C LEU A 96 -7.21 -1.35 0.35
N ASP A 97 -6.08 -1.08 -0.29
CA ASP A 97 -5.57 -1.89 -1.40
C ASP A 97 -4.23 -2.52 -1.02
N VAL A 98 -3.85 -3.55 -1.75
CA VAL A 98 -2.53 -4.17 -1.66
C VAL A 98 -1.89 -4.18 -3.04
N ILE A 99 -0.63 -3.83 -3.11
CA ILE A 99 0.17 -4.00 -4.32
C ILE A 99 1.25 -5.03 -4.05
N LEU A 100 1.27 -6.08 -4.86
CA LEU A 100 2.23 -7.16 -4.77
C LEU A 100 3.29 -6.99 -5.83
N LEU A 101 4.56 -6.98 -5.40
CA LEU A 101 5.71 -6.79 -6.28
C LEU A 101 6.64 -7.98 -6.19
N ALA A 102 7.17 -8.40 -7.34
CA ALA A 102 8.23 -9.40 -7.43
C ALA A 102 9.14 -9.06 -8.62
N PRO A 103 10.41 -9.51 -8.61
CA PRO A 103 11.29 -9.30 -9.75
C PRO A 103 10.72 -9.92 -11.02
N ARG A 104 10.87 -9.23 -12.14
CA ARG A 104 10.47 -9.71 -13.48
C ARG A 104 8.99 -10.02 -13.61
N SER A 105 8.17 -9.46 -12.71
CA SER A 105 6.72 -9.62 -12.73
C SER A 105 6.05 -8.26 -12.74
N MET A 106 4.91 -8.17 -13.41
CA MET A 106 4.09 -6.96 -13.35
C MET A 106 3.53 -6.81 -11.94
N PRO A 107 3.41 -5.58 -11.43
CA PRO A 107 2.73 -5.35 -10.17
C PRO A 107 1.30 -5.91 -10.20
N ARG A 108 0.88 -6.53 -9.10
CA ARG A 108 -0.50 -6.98 -8.94
C ARG A 108 -1.19 -6.05 -7.96
N HIS A 109 -2.23 -5.39 -8.43
CA HIS A 109 -2.99 -4.46 -7.61
C HIS A 109 -4.28 -5.14 -7.15
N ILE A 110 -4.38 -5.40 -5.87
CA ILE A 110 -5.56 -6.01 -5.27
C ILE A 110 -6.38 -4.89 -4.64
N GLU A 111 -7.47 -4.54 -5.29
CA GLU A 111 -8.35 -3.47 -4.86
C GLU A 111 -9.28 -3.96 -3.77
N ASN A 112 -9.56 -3.09 -2.81
CA ASN A 112 -10.49 -3.37 -1.71
C ASN A 112 -10.14 -4.70 -1.00
N ALA A 113 -8.88 -4.81 -0.61
CA ALA A 113 -8.32 -6.04 -0.05
C ALA A 113 -8.80 -6.35 1.37
N TRP A 114 -9.32 -5.36 2.10
CA TRP A 114 -9.82 -5.52 3.45
C TRP A 114 -11.32 -5.28 3.50
N GLN A 115 -12.03 -6.24 4.05
CA GLN A 115 -13.45 -6.10 4.37
C GLN A 115 -13.66 -6.57 5.82
N PRO A 116 -14.14 -5.69 6.69
CA PRO A 116 -14.37 -6.04 8.08
C PRO A 116 -15.47 -7.07 8.25
#